data_ca74b5cbf4c42acf4da29778ed790f9a
#
_entry.id   ca74b5cbf4c42acf4da29778ed790f9a
#
_cell.length_a   1.000
_cell.length_b   1.000
_cell.length_c   1.000
_cell.angle_alpha   90.00
_cell.angle_beta   90.00
_cell.angle_gamma   90.00
#
_symmetry.space_group_name_H-M   'P 1'
#
loop_
_entity.id
_entity.type
_entity.pdbx_description
1 polymer ?
#
loop_
_entity_poly.entity_id
_entity_poly.type
_entity_poly.pdbx_seq_one_letter_code
_entity_poly.pdbx_strand_id
1 'polypeptide(L)'
;MNRPAVGTILLLLPFVSACAQQSMQSAVSVEATVAFTEGPTVAEDGTVYFTDLYSNRIMRRSPAGAVSVFRQPSNRANGLIFDSEWRLLACEGGDGESILPRVTRTKMETGDIEVIADGYKGKQLHQPNDLSFDAQGRIYFTDRPGANPRPEQTGVHGVYRIDTDGSIERILTEPEVLRPNGIVISPDDSTLYIIETEQSEGGPRLIRAWDLSAEGRVSNSRVFHNFYPGRSGDGMTIDSEGNLYVAAGLNNLRGTSETLDVVAGIHVFSPSGELLEHIPIPEDTITNAAFGGPDLQTLYITAGKTLFSVRTEIVGTRR
;
A
#
# COMPACT_ATOMS: atom_id res chain seq x y z
N MET A 1 -7.11 85.43 -29.50
CA MET A 1 -7.09 84.06 -30.06
C MET A 1 -6.38 83.19 -29.08
N ASN A 2 -7.17 82.64 -28.16
CA ASN A 2 -6.65 81.72 -27.09
C ASN A 2 -6.92 80.28 -27.51
N ARG A 3 -5.89 79.44 -27.54
CA ARG A 3 -6.01 77.98 -27.66
C ARG A 3 -5.99 77.36 -26.27
N PRO A 4 -6.88 76.42 -25.99
CA PRO A 4 -6.82 75.69 -24.73
C PRO A 4 -5.76 74.57 -24.78
N ALA A 5 -5.08 74.44 -23.66
CA ALA A 5 -4.16 73.32 -23.36
C ALA A 5 -4.86 72.01 -23.16
N VAL A 6 -4.43 70.96 -23.84
CA VAL A 6 -4.90 69.61 -23.64
C VAL A 6 -4.04 68.91 -22.53
N GLY A 7 -4.63 68.66 -21.39
CA GLY A 7 -3.96 67.93 -20.31
C GLY A 7 -4.06 66.42 -20.56
N THR A 8 -2.91 65.78 -20.70
CA THR A 8 -2.79 64.31 -20.78
C THR A 8 -2.89 63.71 -19.35
N ILE A 9 -3.96 62.96 -19.08
CA ILE A 9 -4.12 62.19 -17.86
C ILE A 9 -3.39 60.84 -18.04
N LEU A 10 -2.31 60.67 -17.30
CA LEU A 10 -1.55 59.42 -17.24
C LEU A 10 -2.25 58.48 -16.22
N LEU A 11 -2.99 57.46 -16.70
CA LEU A 11 -3.54 56.39 -15.87
C LEU A 11 -2.42 55.42 -15.47
N LEU A 12 -2.00 55.47 -14.21
CA LEU A 12 -1.17 54.45 -13.60
C LEU A 12 -2.06 53.26 -13.22
N LEU A 13 -1.97 52.16 -13.96
CA LEU A 13 -2.51 50.86 -13.58
C LEU A 13 -1.57 50.23 -12.57
N PRO A 14 -2.09 49.69 -11.45
CA PRO A 14 -1.25 48.94 -10.54
C PRO A 14 -0.87 47.58 -11.15
N PHE A 15 0.43 47.32 -11.30
CA PHE A 15 0.94 45.99 -11.55
C PHE A 15 0.71 45.13 -10.29
N VAL A 16 -0.34 44.30 -10.31
CA VAL A 16 -0.49 43.22 -9.37
C VAL A 16 0.51 42.14 -9.82
N SER A 17 1.63 42.08 -9.15
CA SER A 17 2.59 40.96 -9.28
C SER A 17 1.91 39.70 -8.69
N ALA A 18 1.34 38.89 -9.56
CA ALA A 18 0.96 37.54 -9.21
C ALA A 18 2.24 36.76 -8.94
N CYS A 19 2.62 36.66 -7.65
CA CYS A 19 3.59 35.70 -7.20
C CYS A 19 2.97 34.31 -7.39
N ALA A 20 3.29 33.66 -8.51
CA ALA A 20 2.97 32.26 -8.72
C ALA A 20 3.73 31.48 -7.65
N GLN A 21 3.02 31.01 -6.64
CA GLN A 21 3.47 30.00 -5.72
C GLN A 21 3.61 28.72 -6.55
N GLN A 22 4.79 28.49 -7.14
CA GLN A 22 5.18 27.16 -7.59
C GLN A 22 5.27 26.31 -6.33
N SER A 23 4.28 25.44 -6.12
CA SER A 23 4.40 24.33 -5.19
C SER A 23 5.63 23.55 -5.61
N MET A 24 6.68 23.58 -4.79
CA MET A 24 7.85 22.73 -5.02
C MET A 24 7.38 21.29 -4.77
N GLN A 25 7.02 20.60 -5.84
CA GLN A 25 6.76 19.17 -5.79
C GLN A 25 7.99 18.51 -5.18
N SER A 26 7.82 17.83 -4.04
CA SER A 26 8.91 17.18 -3.34
C SER A 26 9.57 16.16 -4.26
N ALA A 27 10.88 16.25 -4.44
CA ALA A 27 11.60 15.33 -5.31
C ALA A 27 11.57 13.92 -4.73
N VAL A 28 11.27 12.93 -5.59
CA VAL A 28 11.35 11.51 -5.23
C VAL A 28 12.82 11.13 -5.10
N SER A 29 13.20 10.50 -3.98
CA SER A 29 14.56 10.05 -3.69
C SER A 29 14.66 8.52 -3.75
N VAL A 30 15.79 8.01 -4.28
CA VAL A 30 16.13 6.58 -4.23
C VAL A 30 16.79 6.26 -2.89
N GLU A 31 16.25 5.28 -2.16
CA GLU A 31 16.70 4.90 -0.83
C GLU A 31 17.45 3.56 -0.79
N ALA A 32 17.08 2.60 -1.66
CA ALA A 32 17.73 1.31 -1.81
C ALA A 32 17.37 0.67 -3.15
N THR A 33 18.20 -0.28 -3.62
CA THR A 33 17.92 -1.11 -4.80
C THR A 33 18.25 -2.57 -4.51
N VAL A 34 17.33 -3.48 -4.84
CA VAL A 34 17.44 -4.94 -4.64
C VAL A 34 16.87 -5.69 -5.85
N ALA A 35 16.41 -6.95 -5.71
CA ALA A 35 15.88 -7.72 -6.85
C ALA A 35 14.40 -7.39 -7.15
N PHE A 36 13.54 -7.34 -6.11
CA PHE A 36 12.13 -6.95 -6.24
C PHE A 36 11.56 -6.52 -4.89
N THR A 37 11.17 -5.26 -4.79
CA THR A 37 10.71 -4.66 -3.54
C THR A 37 9.20 -4.81 -3.35
N GLU A 38 8.82 -5.10 -2.08
CA GLU A 38 7.44 -5.16 -1.63
C GLU A 38 7.31 -4.72 -0.18
N GLY A 39 6.09 -4.59 0.32
CA GLY A 39 5.66 -4.50 1.70
C GLY A 39 6.50 -3.62 2.62
N PRO A 40 6.65 -2.31 2.37
CA PRO A 40 7.43 -1.44 3.22
C PRO A 40 6.70 -1.18 4.55
N THR A 41 7.47 -1.07 5.63
CA THR A 41 6.98 -0.60 6.94
C THR A 41 8.10 0.10 7.69
N VAL A 42 7.77 0.93 8.70
CA VAL A 42 8.75 1.72 9.42
C VAL A 42 8.65 1.47 10.92
N ALA A 43 9.76 1.07 11.53
CA ALA A 43 9.89 0.86 12.97
C ALA A 43 9.89 2.19 13.76
N GLU A 44 9.74 2.07 15.08
CA GLU A 44 9.74 3.21 16.00
C GLU A 44 11.02 4.07 15.90
N ASP A 45 12.15 3.42 15.72
CA ASP A 45 13.46 4.07 15.60
C ASP A 45 13.71 4.71 14.21
N GLY A 46 12.72 4.64 13.31
CA GLY A 46 12.80 5.14 11.95
C GLY A 46 13.50 4.20 10.95
N THR A 47 13.86 2.98 11.35
CA THR A 47 14.37 1.96 10.45
C THR A 47 13.24 1.50 9.51
N VAL A 48 13.48 1.53 8.20
CA VAL A 48 12.55 1.06 7.18
C VAL A 48 12.82 -0.42 6.91
N TYR A 49 11.78 -1.24 7.01
CA TYR A 49 11.81 -2.65 6.61
C TYR A 49 11.03 -2.80 5.30
N PHE A 50 11.53 -3.63 4.41
CA PHE A 50 10.85 -3.95 3.15
C PHE A 50 11.27 -5.34 2.68
N THR A 51 10.44 -5.99 1.89
CA THR A 51 10.77 -7.32 1.37
C THR A 51 11.49 -7.23 0.04
N ASP A 52 12.44 -8.14 -0.17
CA ASP A 52 13.02 -8.48 -1.46
C ASP A 52 12.51 -9.88 -1.82
N LEU A 53 11.31 -9.90 -2.44
CA LEU A 53 10.51 -11.10 -2.64
C LEU A 53 11.26 -12.17 -3.44
N TYR A 54 11.93 -11.78 -4.53
CA TYR A 54 12.64 -12.72 -5.40
C TYR A 54 13.91 -13.29 -4.77
N SER A 55 14.55 -12.51 -3.89
CA SER A 55 15.74 -13.00 -3.16
C SER A 55 15.36 -13.67 -1.84
N ASN A 56 14.08 -13.84 -1.55
CA ASN A 56 13.55 -14.50 -0.34
C ASN A 56 14.14 -13.92 0.95
N ARG A 57 14.07 -12.59 1.12
CA ARG A 57 14.62 -11.89 2.28
C ARG A 57 13.81 -10.66 2.67
N ILE A 58 13.91 -10.29 3.93
CA ILE A 58 13.50 -8.98 4.44
C ILE A 58 14.75 -8.12 4.57
N MET A 59 14.69 -6.93 4.01
CA MET A 59 15.73 -5.92 4.07
C MET A 59 15.39 -4.90 5.15
N ARG A 60 16.42 -4.20 5.65
CA ARG A 60 16.25 -3.01 6.47
C ARG A 60 17.17 -1.90 6.00
N ARG A 61 16.66 -0.67 6.07
CA ARG A 61 17.40 0.57 5.84
C ARG A 61 17.38 1.38 7.13
N SER A 62 18.54 1.61 7.73
CA SER A 62 18.63 2.43 8.94
C SER A 62 18.30 3.91 8.64
N PRO A 63 17.98 4.73 9.66
CA PRO A 63 17.79 6.18 9.47
C PRO A 63 19.02 6.87 8.87
N ALA A 64 20.22 6.32 9.12
CA ALA A 64 21.47 6.82 8.53
C ALA A 64 21.70 6.39 7.07
N GLY A 65 20.77 5.63 6.46
CA GLY A 65 20.83 5.20 5.06
C GLY A 65 21.52 3.86 4.82
N ALA A 66 22.04 3.17 5.84
CA ALA A 66 22.68 1.86 5.66
C ALA A 66 21.64 0.77 5.38
N VAL A 67 21.83 0.03 4.29
CA VAL A 67 20.95 -1.07 3.87
C VAL A 67 21.60 -2.40 4.21
N SER A 68 20.84 -3.33 4.81
CA SER A 68 21.31 -4.66 5.18
C SER A 68 20.16 -5.68 5.15
N VAL A 69 20.51 -6.97 5.14
CA VAL A 69 19.53 -8.04 5.33
C VAL A 69 19.11 -8.09 6.79
N PHE A 70 17.80 -8.08 7.04
CA PHE A 70 17.23 -8.32 8.36
C PHE A 70 16.98 -9.81 8.61
N ARG A 71 16.29 -10.48 7.64
CA ARG A 71 15.96 -11.91 7.75
C ARG A 71 16.10 -12.61 6.40
N GLN A 72 16.76 -13.77 6.40
CA GLN A 72 16.88 -14.65 5.25
C GLN A 72 17.06 -16.12 5.72
N PRO A 73 16.25 -17.09 5.24
CA PRO A 73 15.11 -16.90 4.32
C PRO A 73 13.94 -16.17 4.98
N SER A 74 13.18 -15.42 4.19
CA SER A 74 11.96 -14.73 4.65
C SER A 74 10.68 -15.53 4.42
N ASN A 75 10.78 -16.73 3.89
CA ASN A 75 9.66 -17.54 3.43
C ASN A 75 8.79 -16.81 2.38
N ARG A 76 9.45 -16.06 1.49
CA ARG A 76 8.81 -15.22 0.48
C ARG A 76 7.82 -14.22 1.09
N ALA A 77 8.25 -13.54 2.16
CA ALA A 77 7.46 -12.49 2.77
C ALA A 77 7.13 -11.40 1.75
N ASN A 78 5.89 -10.91 1.80
CA ASN A 78 5.35 -9.84 0.97
C ASN A 78 5.02 -8.63 1.85
N GLY A 79 3.77 -8.39 2.23
CA GLY A 79 3.38 -7.29 3.10
C GLY A 79 3.97 -7.40 4.49
N LEU A 80 4.43 -6.27 5.03
CA LEU A 80 4.96 -6.11 6.38
C LEU A 80 4.22 -5.00 7.11
N ILE A 81 4.02 -5.16 8.42
CA ILE A 81 3.51 -4.08 9.27
C ILE A 81 4.01 -4.26 10.71
N PHE A 82 4.22 -3.17 11.44
CA PHE A 82 4.47 -3.23 12.89
C PHE A 82 3.17 -3.12 13.66
N ASP A 83 2.98 -3.97 14.67
CA ASP A 83 1.87 -3.84 15.61
C ASP A 83 2.17 -2.78 16.69
N SER A 84 1.20 -2.55 17.58
CA SER A 84 1.32 -1.55 18.66
C SER A 84 2.41 -1.86 19.69
N GLU A 85 2.92 -3.10 19.72
CA GLU A 85 4.03 -3.56 20.57
C GLU A 85 5.36 -3.58 19.78
N TRP A 86 5.39 -2.99 18.60
CA TRP A 86 6.56 -2.95 17.70
C TRP A 86 7.10 -4.33 17.31
N ARG A 87 6.22 -5.35 17.24
CA ARG A 87 6.54 -6.65 16.65
C ARG A 87 6.27 -6.60 15.15
N LEU A 88 7.17 -7.17 14.36
CA LEU A 88 7.04 -7.17 12.90
C LEU A 88 6.14 -8.32 12.45
N LEU A 89 5.00 -7.99 11.84
CA LEU A 89 4.15 -8.95 11.16
C LEU A 89 4.55 -9.07 9.70
N ALA A 90 4.41 -10.28 9.15
CA ALA A 90 4.71 -10.57 7.75
C ALA A 90 3.70 -11.55 7.15
N CYS A 91 3.22 -11.23 5.96
CA CYS A 91 2.55 -12.17 5.08
C CYS A 91 3.59 -12.99 4.32
N GLU A 92 3.68 -14.30 4.58
CA GLU A 92 4.69 -15.20 4.01
C GLU A 92 4.05 -16.18 3.02
N GLY A 93 4.43 -16.11 1.75
CA GLY A 93 3.84 -16.88 0.66
C GLY A 93 4.28 -18.34 0.57
N GLY A 94 5.27 -18.75 1.36
CA GLY A 94 5.82 -20.11 1.33
C GLY A 94 6.71 -20.39 0.11
N ASP A 95 7.38 -21.54 0.11
CA ASP A 95 8.20 -22.00 -1.01
C ASP A 95 7.45 -22.91 -2.00
N GLY A 96 6.19 -23.24 -1.67
CA GLY A 96 5.34 -24.13 -2.46
C GLY A 96 5.56 -25.63 -2.20
N GLU A 97 6.51 -26.01 -1.37
CA GLU A 97 6.89 -27.41 -1.10
C GLU A 97 6.94 -27.70 0.40
N SER A 98 7.98 -27.22 1.07
CA SER A 98 8.32 -27.59 2.45
C SER A 98 7.92 -26.54 3.48
N ILE A 99 7.88 -25.27 3.10
CA ILE A 99 7.48 -24.18 3.97
C ILE A 99 6.11 -23.66 3.54
N LEU A 100 5.14 -23.78 4.45
CA LEU A 100 3.75 -23.41 4.17
C LEU A 100 3.55 -21.90 4.19
N PRO A 101 2.59 -21.40 3.38
CA PRO A 101 2.11 -20.03 3.49
C PRO A 101 1.58 -19.74 4.89
N ARG A 102 1.87 -18.54 5.43
CA ARG A 102 1.49 -18.19 6.79
C ARG A 102 1.55 -16.70 7.04
N VAL A 103 0.94 -16.25 8.13
CA VAL A 103 1.18 -14.93 8.72
C VAL A 103 1.99 -15.12 9.98
N THR A 104 3.07 -14.35 10.13
CA THR A 104 3.99 -14.45 11.26
C THR A 104 4.08 -13.14 12.03
N ARG A 105 4.52 -13.26 13.28
CA ARG A 105 4.87 -12.14 14.17
C ARG A 105 6.28 -12.35 14.70
N THR A 106 7.16 -11.39 14.52
CA THR A 106 8.55 -11.42 14.96
C THR A 106 8.74 -10.48 16.15
N LYS A 107 9.26 -10.98 17.26
CA LYS A 107 9.73 -10.15 18.39
C LYS A 107 11.06 -9.51 18.01
N MET A 108 11.12 -8.19 17.96
CA MET A 108 12.29 -7.49 17.41
C MET A 108 13.53 -7.59 18.31
N GLU A 109 13.36 -7.75 19.63
CA GLU A 109 14.46 -7.86 20.58
C GLU A 109 15.20 -9.21 20.49
N THR A 110 14.46 -10.31 20.26
CA THR A 110 15.01 -11.68 20.27
C THR A 110 15.13 -12.27 18.88
N GLY A 111 14.36 -11.78 17.90
CA GLY A 111 14.23 -12.37 16.58
C GLY A 111 13.32 -13.60 16.53
N ASP A 112 12.65 -13.94 17.64
CA ASP A 112 11.74 -15.08 17.70
C ASP A 112 10.54 -14.85 16.78
N ILE A 113 10.20 -15.88 15.99
CA ILE A 113 9.09 -15.85 15.03
C ILE A 113 7.96 -16.74 15.53
N GLU A 114 6.80 -16.16 15.73
CA GLU A 114 5.54 -16.82 16.03
C GLU A 114 4.70 -16.95 14.76
N VAL A 115 4.14 -18.14 14.50
CA VAL A 115 3.13 -18.30 13.43
C VAL A 115 1.76 -17.99 14.05
N ILE A 116 1.11 -16.94 13.52
CA ILE A 116 -0.21 -16.50 14.01
C ILE A 116 -1.37 -16.97 13.14
N ALA A 117 -1.09 -17.35 11.87
CA ALA A 117 -2.05 -17.99 10.97
C ALA A 117 -1.31 -18.79 9.90
N ASP A 118 -1.68 -20.06 9.69
CA ASP A 118 -1.18 -20.92 8.60
C ASP A 118 -2.30 -21.64 7.84
N GLY A 119 -3.57 -21.43 8.24
CA GLY A 119 -4.70 -22.08 7.61
C GLY A 119 -6.05 -21.58 8.11
N TYR A 120 -7.09 -22.08 7.47
CA TYR A 120 -8.49 -21.82 7.82
C TYR A 120 -9.33 -23.08 7.65
N LYS A 121 -10.06 -23.48 8.71
CA LYS A 121 -10.94 -24.68 8.73
C LYS A 121 -10.26 -25.96 8.21
N GLY A 122 -9.00 -26.17 8.62
CA GLY A 122 -8.22 -27.36 8.26
C GLY A 122 -7.62 -27.32 6.84
N LYS A 123 -7.69 -26.19 6.15
CA LYS A 123 -7.05 -25.93 4.86
C LYS A 123 -5.93 -24.92 5.02
N GLN A 124 -4.82 -25.12 4.30
CA GLN A 124 -3.70 -24.19 4.26
C GLN A 124 -4.08 -22.88 3.53
N LEU A 125 -3.46 -21.78 3.93
CA LEU A 125 -3.49 -20.53 3.15
C LEU A 125 -2.85 -20.73 1.77
N HIS A 126 -3.06 -19.78 0.87
CA HIS A 126 -2.44 -19.79 -0.46
C HIS A 126 -1.13 -18.98 -0.52
N GLN A 127 -1.27 -17.68 -0.56
CA GLN A 127 -0.18 -16.71 -0.60
C GLN A 127 -0.68 -15.43 0.08
N PRO A 128 -0.63 -15.38 1.45
CA PRO A 128 -0.90 -14.16 2.16
C PRO A 128 -0.09 -13.02 1.57
N ASN A 129 -0.79 -11.89 1.27
CA ASN A 129 -0.20 -10.83 0.47
C ASN A 129 0.05 -9.56 1.29
N ASP A 130 -1.00 -8.93 1.80
CA ASP A 130 -0.89 -7.67 2.53
C ASP A 130 -1.77 -7.68 3.78
N LEU A 131 -1.52 -6.77 4.73
CA LEU A 131 -2.20 -6.77 6.03
C LEU A 131 -2.35 -5.37 6.62
N SER A 132 -3.37 -5.21 7.47
CA SER A 132 -3.71 -3.99 8.18
C SER A 132 -4.28 -4.31 9.57
N PHE A 133 -4.41 -3.29 10.44
CA PHE A 133 -5.01 -3.41 11.78
C PHE A 133 -6.19 -2.48 11.94
N ASP A 134 -7.10 -2.85 12.83
CA ASP A 134 -8.00 -1.90 13.46
C ASP A 134 -7.50 -1.46 14.85
N ALA A 135 -8.18 -0.50 15.45
CA ALA A 135 -7.80 0.03 16.77
C ALA A 135 -7.97 -0.98 17.91
N GLN A 136 -8.70 -2.08 17.70
CA GLN A 136 -8.84 -3.18 18.63
C GLN A 136 -7.66 -4.15 18.55
N GLY A 137 -6.77 -4.00 17.56
CA GLY A 137 -5.61 -4.86 17.34
C GLY A 137 -5.95 -6.16 16.60
N ARG A 138 -7.12 -6.25 15.96
CA ARG A 138 -7.45 -7.32 15.04
C ARG A 138 -6.66 -7.13 13.75
N ILE A 139 -6.15 -8.23 13.19
CA ILE A 139 -5.34 -8.22 11.98
C ILE A 139 -6.23 -8.63 10.81
N TYR A 140 -6.20 -7.86 9.75
CA TYR A 140 -6.88 -8.16 8.49
C TYR A 140 -5.83 -8.43 7.43
N PHE A 141 -5.97 -9.53 6.69
CA PHE A 141 -5.01 -9.86 5.63
C PHE A 141 -5.70 -10.43 4.39
N THR A 142 -5.09 -10.21 3.25
CA THR A 142 -5.50 -10.78 1.96
C THR A 142 -4.75 -12.06 1.68
N ASP A 143 -5.44 -13.05 1.11
CA ASP A 143 -4.88 -14.33 0.67
C ASP A 143 -5.40 -14.68 -0.71
N ARG A 144 -4.50 -15.00 -1.62
CA ARG A 144 -4.87 -15.27 -3.01
C ARG A 144 -4.20 -16.53 -3.54
N PRO A 145 -4.93 -17.36 -4.32
CA PRO A 145 -4.34 -18.49 -5.02
C PRO A 145 -3.20 -18.05 -5.92
N GLY A 146 -2.09 -18.80 -5.89
CA GLY A 146 -1.07 -18.73 -6.90
C GLY A 146 -1.52 -19.37 -8.22
N ALA A 147 -0.63 -19.38 -9.23
CA ALA A 147 -0.92 -19.94 -10.53
C ALA A 147 -1.31 -21.44 -10.49
N ASN A 148 -0.83 -22.18 -9.49
CA ASN A 148 -1.06 -23.61 -9.31
C ASN A 148 -1.52 -23.88 -7.87
N PRO A 149 -2.80 -23.62 -7.52
CA PRO A 149 -3.32 -23.91 -6.20
C PRO A 149 -3.32 -25.42 -5.91
N ARG A 150 -2.98 -25.79 -4.69
CA ARG A 150 -2.93 -27.20 -4.25
C ARG A 150 -4.26 -27.60 -3.60
N PRO A 151 -4.64 -28.90 -3.64
CA PRO A 151 -5.90 -29.37 -3.04
C PRO A 151 -6.00 -29.16 -1.52
N GLU A 152 -4.87 -29.06 -0.82
CA GLU A 152 -4.79 -28.83 0.62
C GLU A 152 -5.09 -27.39 1.01
N GLN A 153 -5.03 -26.46 0.06
CA GLN A 153 -5.27 -25.04 0.27
C GLN A 153 -6.75 -24.70 0.27
N THR A 154 -7.10 -23.51 0.73
CA THR A 154 -8.50 -23.03 0.83
C THR A 154 -9.25 -23.01 -0.48
N GLY A 155 -8.55 -22.96 -1.60
CA GLY A 155 -9.10 -23.08 -2.98
C GLY A 155 -9.79 -21.82 -3.50
N VAL A 156 -9.82 -20.72 -2.75
CA VAL A 156 -10.52 -19.48 -3.09
C VAL A 156 -9.70 -18.27 -2.70
N HIS A 157 -9.91 -17.16 -3.39
CA HIS A 157 -9.49 -15.85 -2.93
C HIS A 157 -10.23 -15.49 -1.63
N GLY A 158 -9.54 -14.88 -0.68
CA GLY A 158 -10.14 -14.54 0.58
C GLY A 158 -9.51 -13.33 1.27
N VAL A 159 -10.30 -12.73 2.14
CA VAL A 159 -9.86 -11.76 3.13
C VAL A 159 -10.19 -12.32 4.49
N TYR A 160 -9.21 -12.33 5.37
CA TYR A 160 -9.30 -12.95 6.67
C TYR A 160 -9.07 -11.92 7.77
N ARG A 161 -9.71 -12.17 8.92
CA ARG A 161 -9.48 -11.45 10.16
C ARG A 161 -8.94 -12.41 11.22
N ILE A 162 -7.88 -12.01 11.90
CA ILE A 162 -7.39 -12.70 13.11
C ILE A 162 -7.79 -11.82 14.29
N ASP A 163 -8.60 -12.38 15.16
CA ASP A 163 -9.03 -11.71 16.38
C ASP A 163 -7.94 -11.75 17.47
N THR A 164 -8.08 -10.93 18.51
CA THR A 164 -7.06 -10.82 19.58
C THR A 164 -6.90 -12.08 20.42
N ASP A 165 -7.88 -12.98 20.38
CA ASP A 165 -7.81 -14.32 20.98
C ASP A 165 -7.14 -15.37 20.10
N GLY A 166 -6.68 -14.97 18.89
CA GLY A 166 -6.06 -15.83 17.90
C GLY A 166 -7.05 -16.59 17.01
N SER A 167 -8.35 -16.39 17.16
CA SER A 167 -9.34 -16.99 16.25
C SER A 167 -9.29 -16.33 14.87
N ILE A 168 -9.55 -17.13 13.81
CA ILE A 168 -9.50 -16.67 12.44
C ILE A 168 -10.88 -16.77 11.80
N GLU A 169 -11.32 -15.71 11.14
CA GLU A 169 -12.52 -15.68 10.34
C GLU A 169 -12.20 -15.26 8.90
N ARG A 170 -12.78 -15.93 7.89
CA ARG A 170 -12.79 -15.47 6.52
C ARG A 170 -13.98 -14.55 6.35
N ILE A 171 -13.71 -13.23 6.27
CA ILE A 171 -14.72 -12.18 6.23
C ILE A 171 -15.24 -11.88 4.82
N LEU A 172 -14.41 -12.13 3.78
CA LEU A 172 -14.79 -12.01 2.37
C LEU A 172 -14.19 -13.16 1.57
N THR A 173 -14.87 -13.56 0.51
CA THR A 173 -14.44 -14.59 -0.43
C THR A 173 -15.09 -14.36 -1.79
N GLU A 174 -14.79 -15.20 -2.76
CA GLU A 174 -15.50 -15.19 -4.05
C GLU A 174 -17.01 -15.43 -3.86
N PRO A 175 -17.87 -14.69 -4.57
CA PRO A 175 -17.59 -13.70 -5.63
C PRO A 175 -17.41 -12.27 -5.14
N GLU A 176 -17.37 -12.01 -3.84
CA GLU A 176 -17.29 -10.66 -3.25
C GLU A 176 -15.93 -10.01 -3.54
N VAL A 177 -14.86 -10.82 -3.55
CA VAL A 177 -13.51 -10.45 -3.97
C VAL A 177 -12.96 -11.51 -4.92
N LEU A 178 -12.29 -11.09 -6.00
CA LEU A 178 -11.76 -12.01 -7.01
C LEU A 178 -10.23 -12.12 -6.99
N ARG A 179 -9.51 -11.07 -6.70
CA ARG A 179 -8.04 -11.10 -6.58
C ARG A 179 -7.56 -10.00 -5.63
N PRO A 180 -7.82 -10.16 -4.33
CA PRO A 180 -7.46 -9.15 -3.35
C PRO A 180 -5.95 -9.02 -3.23
N ASN A 181 -5.46 -7.77 -3.09
CA ASN A 181 -4.07 -7.41 -2.93
C ASN A 181 -3.92 -6.47 -1.72
N GLY A 182 -3.61 -5.19 -1.92
CA GLY A 182 -3.50 -4.22 -0.85
C GLY A 182 -4.77 -4.11 0.00
N ILE A 183 -4.60 -3.90 1.29
CA ILE A 183 -5.67 -3.78 2.28
C ILE A 183 -5.32 -2.70 3.29
N VAL A 184 -6.27 -1.81 3.59
CA VAL A 184 -6.09 -0.80 4.64
C VAL A 184 -7.43 -0.47 5.30
N ILE A 185 -7.38 -0.08 6.58
CA ILE A 185 -8.53 0.36 7.36
C ILE A 185 -8.42 1.88 7.57
N SER A 186 -9.55 2.59 7.44
CA SER A 186 -9.62 4.03 7.69
C SER A 186 -9.22 4.39 9.12
N PRO A 187 -8.71 5.62 9.37
CA PRO A 187 -8.24 6.03 10.69
C PRO A 187 -9.31 5.97 11.79
N ASP A 188 -10.59 6.07 11.42
CA ASP A 188 -11.75 5.99 12.30
C ASP A 188 -12.33 4.57 12.47
N ASP A 189 -11.67 3.56 11.88
CA ASP A 189 -12.10 2.15 11.84
C ASP A 189 -13.47 1.91 11.18
N SER A 190 -14.00 2.84 10.40
CA SER A 190 -15.33 2.73 9.80
C SER A 190 -15.34 2.06 8.43
N THR A 191 -14.21 2.03 7.74
CA THR A 191 -14.10 1.55 6.35
C THR A 191 -12.90 0.63 6.15
N LEU A 192 -13.15 -0.52 5.53
CA LEU A 192 -12.13 -1.42 5.01
C LEU A 192 -11.99 -1.21 3.50
N TYR A 193 -10.78 -0.87 3.04
CA TYR A 193 -10.45 -0.75 1.62
C TYR A 193 -9.63 -1.97 1.17
N ILE A 194 -9.97 -2.50 0.00
CA ILE A 194 -9.28 -3.63 -0.63
C ILE A 194 -9.06 -3.32 -2.10
N ILE A 195 -7.85 -3.53 -2.57
CA ILE A 195 -7.50 -3.48 -3.99
C ILE A 195 -7.72 -4.83 -4.63
N GLU A 196 -8.37 -4.85 -5.81
CA GLU A 196 -8.50 -6.02 -6.68
C GLU A 196 -7.64 -5.84 -7.93
N THR A 197 -6.81 -6.86 -8.26
CA THR A 197 -5.74 -6.77 -9.27
C THR A 197 -5.87 -7.83 -10.36
N GLU A 198 -7.08 -8.14 -10.84
CA GLU A 198 -7.25 -9.13 -11.89
C GLU A 198 -6.71 -8.59 -13.24
N GLN A 199 -5.76 -9.31 -13.81
CA GLN A 199 -5.02 -8.90 -15.01
C GLN A 199 -5.67 -9.38 -16.32
N SER A 200 -6.63 -10.30 -16.24
CA SER A 200 -7.37 -10.76 -17.41
C SER A 200 -8.29 -9.66 -17.94
N GLU A 201 -8.64 -9.76 -19.22
CA GLU A 201 -9.55 -8.82 -19.85
C GLU A 201 -10.93 -8.85 -19.17
N GLY A 202 -11.46 -7.66 -18.83
CA GLY A 202 -12.73 -7.51 -18.11
C GLY A 202 -12.68 -7.82 -16.61
N GLY A 203 -11.53 -8.27 -16.10
CA GLY A 203 -11.36 -8.53 -14.67
C GLY A 203 -11.33 -7.24 -13.80
N PRO A 204 -11.67 -7.33 -12.51
CA PRO A 204 -11.70 -6.16 -11.66
C PRO A 204 -10.30 -5.59 -11.40
N ARG A 205 -10.15 -4.31 -11.68
CA ARG A 205 -8.96 -3.48 -11.43
C ARG A 205 -9.41 -2.25 -10.70
N LEU A 206 -9.70 -2.41 -9.40
CA LEU A 206 -10.40 -1.38 -8.66
C LEU A 206 -10.08 -1.44 -7.16
N ILE A 207 -10.46 -0.39 -6.46
CA ILE A 207 -10.56 -0.37 -5.00
C ILE A 207 -12.02 -0.53 -4.62
N ARG A 208 -12.30 -1.50 -3.75
CA ARG A 208 -13.57 -1.61 -3.06
C ARG A 208 -13.45 -1.08 -1.65
N ALA A 209 -14.52 -0.46 -1.20
CA ALA A 209 -14.70 -0.08 0.20
C ALA A 209 -15.90 -0.84 0.78
N TRP A 210 -15.75 -1.29 2.01
CA TRP A 210 -16.80 -1.88 2.84
C TRP A 210 -16.94 -1.09 4.13
N ASP A 211 -18.17 -0.96 4.60
CA ASP A 211 -18.40 -0.48 5.95
C ASP A 211 -17.87 -1.53 6.94
N LEU A 212 -17.09 -1.10 7.92
CA LEU A 212 -16.51 -1.91 8.97
C LEU A 212 -17.19 -1.60 10.30
N SER A 213 -17.80 -2.62 10.93
CA SER A 213 -18.41 -2.45 12.25
C SER A 213 -17.38 -2.55 13.38
N ALA A 214 -17.74 -2.07 14.57
CA ALA A 214 -16.91 -2.19 15.78
C ALA A 214 -16.56 -3.66 16.12
N GLU A 215 -17.39 -4.62 15.70
CA GLU A 215 -17.11 -6.06 15.89
C GLU A 215 -16.27 -6.65 14.73
N GLY A 216 -15.80 -5.82 13.78
CA GLY A 216 -14.98 -6.25 12.64
C GLY A 216 -15.76 -6.96 11.54
N ARG A 217 -17.10 -6.76 11.47
CA ARG A 217 -17.92 -7.27 10.37
C ARG A 217 -17.94 -6.27 9.23
N VAL A 218 -17.90 -6.79 7.99
CA VAL A 218 -17.93 -5.99 6.77
C VAL A 218 -19.31 -6.04 6.13
N SER A 219 -19.74 -4.93 5.52
CA SER A 219 -21.04 -4.79 4.84
C SER A 219 -20.97 -3.68 3.80
N ASN A 220 -22.07 -3.48 3.04
CA ASN A 220 -22.27 -2.35 2.13
C ASN A 220 -21.09 -2.09 1.16
N SER A 221 -20.71 -3.12 0.40
CA SER A 221 -19.66 -3.02 -0.62
C SER A 221 -19.97 -1.92 -1.65
N ARG A 222 -18.96 -1.11 -1.96
CA ARG A 222 -19.01 -0.08 -3.01
C ARG A 222 -17.69 0.00 -3.76
N VAL A 223 -17.74 0.30 -5.06
CA VAL A 223 -16.54 0.65 -5.82
C VAL A 223 -16.11 2.03 -5.39
N PHE A 224 -14.90 2.13 -4.84
CA PHE A 224 -14.29 3.38 -4.45
C PHE A 224 -13.59 4.06 -5.64
N HIS A 225 -12.76 3.30 -6.38
CA HIS A 225 -12.11 3.76 -7.60
C HIS A 225 -11.93 2.61 -8.58
N ASN A 226 -12.03 2.89 -9.88
CA ASN A 226 -11.86 1.90 -10.95
C ASN A 226 -10.71 2.31 -11.88
N PHE A 227 -9.67 1.50 -11.93
CA PHE A 227 -8.48 1.73 -12.76
C PHE A 227 -8.62 1.13 -14.18
N TYR A 228 -9.63 0.29 -14.43
CA TYR A 228 -9.80 -0.37 -15.72
C TYR A 228 -9.90 0.66 -16.87
N PRO A 229 -9.22 0.48 -18.02
CA PRO A 229 -8.45 -0.68 -18.46
C PRO A 229 -6.95 -0.65 -18.05
N GLY A 230 -6.48 0.37 -17.32
CA GLY A 230 -5.11 0.47 -16.86
C GLY A 230 -4.74 -0.59 -15.80
N ARG A 231 -3.49 -0.54 -15.31
CA ARG A 231 -3.07 -1.38 -14.19
C ARG A 231 -3.71 -0.89 -12.89
N SER A 232 -4.29 -1.82 -12.17
CA SER A 232 -4.85 -1.58 -10.83
C SER A 232 -3.80 -1.06 -9.84
N GLY A 233 -4.26 -0.59 -8.68
CA GLY A 233 -3.43 -0.52 -7.50
C GLY A 233 -2.86 -1.90 -7.14
N ASP A 234 -1.78 -1.91 -6.38
CA ASP A 234 -1.14 -3.11 -5.81
C ASP A 234 -1.25 -3.05 -4.28
N GLY A 235 -0.41 -2.27 -3.60
CA GLY A 235 -0.56 -1.93 -2.20
C GLY A 235 -1.00 -0.47 -2.01
N MET A 236 -1.35 -0.12 -0.77
CA MET A 236 -1.77 1.23 -0.40
C MET A 236 -1.54 1.51 1.08
N THR A 237 -1.45 2.79 1.40
CA THR A 237 -1.46 3.29 2.79
C THR A 237 -2.43 4.47 2.90
N ILE A 238 -2.63 4.97 4.12
CA ILE A 238 -3.62 6.01 4.40
C ILE A 238 -3.03 7.07 5.33
N ASP A 239 -3.40 8.34 5.12
CA ASP A 239 -2.99 9.42 6.00
C ASP A 239 -4.01 9.70 7.13
N SER A 240 -3.71 10.66 7.99
CA SER A 240 -4.55 11.01 9.14
C SER A 240 -5.88 11.66 8.76
N GLU A 241 -6.01 12.16 7.54
CA GLU A 241 -7.25 12.74 7.00
C GLU A 241 -8.08 11.69 6.25
N GLY A 242 -7.57 10.45 6.12
CA GLY A 242 -8.23 9.35 5.42
C GLY A 242 -7.99 9.34 3.92
N ASN A 243 -7.02 10.10 3.40
CA ASN A 243 -6.66 10.02 2.00
C ASN A 243 -5.86 8.75 1.73
N LEU A 244 -6.23 8.01 0.68
CA LEU A 244 -5.55 6.79 0.25
C LEU A 244 -4.37 7.12 -0.67
N TYR A 245 -3.20 6.59 -0.37
CA TYR A 245 -1.98 6.63 -1.19
C TYR A 245 -1.80 5.27 -1.85
N VAL A 246 -2.14 5.17 -3.12
CA VAL A 246 -2.28 3.92 -3.86
C VAL A 246 -1.13 3.75 -4.84
N ALA A 247 -0.36 2.69 -4.69
CA ALA A 247 0.69 2.28 -5.62
C ALA A 247 0.06 1.68 -6.87
N ALA A 248 0.06 2.38 -8.02
CA ALA A 248 -0.67 1.96 -9.22
C ALA A 248 0.03 2.33 -10.53
N GLY A 249 -0.50 1.83 -11.63
CA GLY A 249 -0.14 2.24 -12.98
C GLY A 249 1.12 1.59 -13.55
N LEU A 250 1.40 1.93 -14.82
CA LEU A 250 2.53 1.43 -15.62
C LEU A 250 3.15 2.56 -16.43
N ASN A 251 4.47 2.50 -16.63
CA ASN A 251 5.20 3.28 -17.64
C ASN A 251 5.34 2.50 -18.95
N ASN A 252 5.38 1.15 -18.88
CA ASN A 252 5.55 0.27 -20.04
C ASN A 252 4.55 -0.89 -20.01
N LEU A 253 4.08 -1.33 -21.19
CA LEU A 253 3.22 -2.49 -21.33
C LEU A 253 3.96 -3.78 -20.91
N ARG A 254 3.24 -4.68 -20.22
CA ARG A 254 3.81 -5.93 -19.68
C ARG A 254 3.33 -7.20 -20.39
N GLY A 255 2.59 -7.08 -21.51
CA GLY A 255 2.01 -8.21 -22.22
C GLY A 255 0.78 -8.83 -21.54
N THR A 256 0.15 -8.11 -20.60
CA THR A 256 -1.17 -8.38 -20.02
C THR A 256 -2.23 -7.58 -20.77
N SER A 257 -3.50 -7.67 -20.36
CA SER A 257 -4.58 -6.82 -20.91
C SER A 257 -4.59 -5.40 -20.30
N GLU A 258 -3.64 -5.10 -19.42
CA GLU A 258 -3.51 -3.78 -18.80
C GLU A 258 -2.94 -2.76 -19.80
N THR A 259 -3.51 -1.57 -19.80
CA THR A 259 -3.09 -0.45 -20.66
C THR A 259 -2.25 0.57 -19.89
N LEU A 260 -1.77 1.61 -20.57
CA LEU A 260 -1.06 2.74 -19.98
C LEU A 260 -1.98 3.90 -19.54
N ASP A 261 -3.29 3.68 -19.47
CA ASP A 261 -4.24 4.74 -19.07
C ASP A 261 -4.07 5.17 -17.61
N VAL A 262 -3.43 4.34 -16.78
CA VAL A 262 -3.01 4.69 -15.42
C VAL A 262 -1.49 4.79 -15.40
N VAL A 263 -0.99 6.01 -15.20
CA VAL A 263 0.45 6.31 -15.17
C VAL A 263 1.07 5.76 -13.87
N ALA A 264 2.28 5.21 -13.97
CA ALA A 264 2.99 4.66 -12.80
C ALA A 264 3.26 5.73 -11.73
N GLY A 265 2.92 5.42 -10.48
CA GLY A 265 3.13 6.32 -9.35
C GLY A 265 2.25 6.03 -8.14
N ILE A 266 2.27 6.95 -7.21
CA ILE A 266 1.32 6.99 -6.11
C ILE A 266 0.17 7.92 -6.49
N HIS A 267 -1.04 7.37 -6.47
CA HIS A 267 -2.29 8.10 -6.69
C HIS A 267 -2.91 8.40 -5.33
N VAL A 268 -3.07 9.68 -5.00
CA VAL A 268 -3.65 10.11 -3.73
C VAL A 268 -5.13 10.42 -3.93
N PHE A 269 -6.00 9.68 -3.25
CA PHE A 269 -7.44 9.87 -3.32
C PHE A 269 -8.00 10.37 -1.99
N SER A 270 -8.90 11.34 -2.04
CA SER A 270 -9.68 11.75 -0.87
C SER A 270 -10.59 10.62 -0.38
N PRO A 271 -11.13 10.68 0.86
CA PRO A 271 -12.13 9.71 1.33
C PRO A 271 -13.37 9.58 0.45
N SER A 272 -13.67 10.60 -0.37
CA SER A 272 -14.77 10.56 -1.35
C SER A 272 -14.41 9.92 -2.69
N GLY A 273 -13.15 9.54 -2.90
CA GLY A 273 -12.64 8.94 -4.14
C GLY A 273 -12.19 9.93 -5.20
N GLU A 274 -12.06 11.23 -4.87
CA GLU A 274 -11.50 12.24 -5.76
C GLU A 274 -9.98 12.10 -5.81
N LEU A 275 -9.39 12.12 -7.01
CA LEU A 275 -7.94 12.15 -7.19
C LEU A 275 -7.40 13.52 -6.81
N LEU A 276 -6.65 13.61 -5.72
CA LEU A 276 -6.06 14.84 -5.21
C LEU A 276 -4.68 15.12 -5.81
N GLU A 277 -3.86 14.05 -5.94
CA GLU A 277 -2.48 14.17 -6.38
C GLU A 277 -2.02 12.90 -7.09
N HIS A 278 -1.06 13.05 -8.00
CA HIS A 278 -0.29 11.94 -8.57
C HIS A 278 1.21 12.23 -8.36
N ILE A 279 1.88 11.33 -7.64
CA ILE A 279 3.33 11.38 -7.40
C ILE A 279 3.99 10.40 -8.37
N PRO A 280 4.62 10.88 -9.46
CA PRO A 280 5.20 10.00 -10.47
C PRO A 280 6.41 9.25 -9.93
N ILE A 281 6.51 7.94 -10.21
CA ILE A 281 7.64 7.10 -9.86
C ILE A 281 8.32 6.64 -11.16
N PRO A 282 9.66 6.79 -11.29
CA PRO A 282 10.36 6.54 -12.55
C PRO A 282 10.61 5.04 -12.84
N GLU A 283 10.05 4.14 -12.05
CA GLU A 283 10.17 2.69 -12.21
C GLU A 283 8.79 2.06 -12.37
N ASP A 284 8.72 0.94 -13.12
CA ASP A 284 7.48 0.19 -13.28
C ASP A 284 7.23 -0.75 -12.10
N THR A 285 5.98 -1.23 -12.02
CA THR A 285 5.52 -2.11 -10.96
C THR A 285 5.66 -1.44 -9.59
N ILE A 286 4.95 -0.31 -9.43
CA ILE A 286 4.78 0.30 -8.11
C ILE A 286 3.99 -0.70 -7.27
N THR A 287 4.55 -1.13 -6.15
CA THR A 287 4.01 -2.28 -5.41
C THR A 287 3.30 -1.87 -4.13
N ASN A 288 3.91 -1.04 -3.28
CA ASN A 288 3.30 -0.68 -2.01
C ASN A 288 3.89 0.64 -1.48
N ALA A 289 3.33 1.17 -0.37
CA ALA A 289 3.82 2.35 0.30
C ALA A 289 3.55 2.31 1.80
N ALA A 290 4.40 3.00 2.59
CA ALA A 290 4.20 3.17 4.03
C ALA A 290 4.72 4.53 4.50
N PHE A 291 4.00 5.13 5.43
CA PHE A 291 4.43 6.35 6.08
C PHE A 291 5.49 6.07 7.17
N GLY A 292 6.43 7.00 7.31
CA GLY A 292 7.48 6.96 8.30
C GLY A 292 8.17 8.30 8.50
N GLY A 293 9.39 8.25 9.06
CA GLY A 293 10.08 9.43 9.52
C GLY A 293 9.59 9.90 10.89
N PRO A 294 10.31 10.83 11.54
CA PRO A 294 10.00 11.26 12.91
C PRO A 294 8.65 12.00 13.02
N ASP A 295 8.17 12.57 11.93
CA ASP A 295 6.94 13.34 11.83
C ASP A 295 5.84 12.62 11.03
N LEU A 296 6.06 11.37 10.58
CA LEU A 296 5.17 10.60 9.71
C LEU A 296 4.81 11.32 8.40
N GLN A 297 5.67 12.18 7.91
CA GLN A 297 5.51 12.90 6.63
C GLN A 297 6.49 12.43 5.56
N THR A 298 7.13 11.28 5.75
CA THR A 298 7.92 10.63 4.71
C THR A 298 7.18 9.40 4.22
N LEU A 299 6.80 9.38 2.96
CA LEU A 299 6.22 8.21 2.31
C LEU A 299 7.34 7.39 1.69
N TYR A 300 7.54 6.16 2.15
CA TYR A 300 8.42 5.17 1.54
C TYR A 300 7.62 4.34 0.55
N ILE A 301 8.16 4.15 -0.66
CA ILE A 301 7.45 3.55 -1.78
C ILE A 301 8.32 2.44 -2.34
N THR A 302 7.76 1.25 -2.47
CA THR A 302 8.39 0.13 -3.18
C THR A 302 7.91 0.09 -4.63
N ALA A 303 8.87 -0.05 -5.56
CA ALA A 303 8.58 -0.16 -6.98
C ALA A 303 9.68 -0.99 -7.66
N GLY A 304 9.28 -2.01 -8.40
CA GLY A 304 10.22 -2.89 -9.10
C GLY A 304 11.34 -3.37 -8.18
N LYS A 305 12.54 -2.88 -8.37
CA LYS A 305 13.71 -3.23 -7.55
C LYS A 305 14.16 -2.13 -6.58
N THR A 306 13.43 -1.02 -6.49
CA THR A 306 13.88 0.19 -5.80
C THR A 306 12.93 0.57 -4.66
N LEU A 307 13.51 0.92 -3.51
CA LEU A 307 12.84 1.63 -2.44
C LEU A 307 13.05 3.14 -2.67
N PHE A 308 11.97 3.87 -2.83
CA PHE A 308 11.94 5.32 -2.96
C PHE A 308 11.43 5.98 -1.68
N SER A 309 11.64 7.28 -1.57
CA SER A 309 10.96 8.12 -0.58
C SER A 309 10.57 9.48 -1.16
N VAL A 310 9.52 10.06 -0.61
CA VAL A 310 9.06 11.42 -0.92
C VAL A 310 8.47 12.06 0.34
N ARG A 311 8.55 13.39 0.45
CA ARG A 311 7.89 14.12 1.53
C ARG A 311 6.45 14.41 1.16
N THR A 312 5.54 14.24 2.12
CA THR A 312 4.13 14.59 2.03
C THR A 312 3.80 15.78 2.91
N GLU A 313 2.71 16.49 2.57
CA GLU A 313 2.22 17.60 3.39
C GLU A 313 1.39 17.11 4.58
N ILE A 314 0.63 16.03 4.38
CA ILE A 314 -0.26 15.47 5.40
C ILE A 314 0.47 14.35 6.16
N VAL A 315 0.20 14.29 7.45
CA VAL A 315 0.76 13.27 8.35
C VAL A 315 0.12 11.92 8.07
N GLY A 316 0.93 10.89 7.88
CA GLY A 316 0.47 9.53 7.66
C GLY A 316 -0.09 8.86 8.93
N THR A 317 -0.62 7.65 8.72
CA THR A 317 -0.97 6.73 9.83
C THR A 317 -0.01 5.54 9.85
N ARG A 318 -0.08 4.76 10.92
CA ARG A 318 0.63 3.46 11.06
C ARG A 318 -0.38 2.31 11.04
N ARG A 319 -1.02 2.13 9.88
CA ARG A 319 -2.06 1.11 9.69
C ARG A 319 -1.81 0.26 8.46
#